data_f35fb039aa1ef93237af157916a8deb3
#
_entry.id   f35fb039aa1ef93237af157916a8deb3
#
_cell.length_a   1.000
_cell.length_b   1.000
_cell.length_c   1.000
_cell.angle_alpha   90.00
_cell.angle_beta   90.00
_cell.angle_gamma   90.00
#
_symmetry.space_group_name_H-M   'P 1'
#
loop_
_entity.id
_entity.type
_entity.pdbx_description
1 polymer ?
#
loop_
_entity_poly.entity_id
_entity_poly.type
_entity_poly.pdbx_seq_one_letter_code
_entity_poly.pdbx_strand_id
1 'polypeptide(L)'
;MSKSNLALAQGNPNIGLIQSLYAAFGRGDIAAVVASTTADVVWGLDGRPTDMPLLRRFKGPAGVEEFFKVLAEVHDITSFTPEEFYADADKVFVLGRYSWTMKPSGRTGSSEWLHVWTIRNGKIAALRSLNDTALLAEAWRG
;
A
#
# COMPACT_ATOMS: atom_id res chain seq x y z
N MET A 1 4.89 -12.89 17.64
CA MET A 1 5.14 -13.99 16.68
C MET A 1 6.39 -14.75 17.08
N SER A 2 6.38 -16.06 17.01
CA SER A 2 7.54 -16.87 17.35
C SER A 2 8.64 -16.74 16.29
N LYS A 3 9.90 -17.09 16.67
CA LYS A 3 11.02 -17.08 15.72
C LYS A 3 10.80 -18.03 14.54
N SER A 4 10.17 -19.18 14.76
CA SER A 4 9.89 -20.14 13.68
C SER A 4 8.86 -19.58 12.69
N ASN A 5 7.82 -18.90 13.18
CA ASN A 5 6.84 -18.26 12.30
C ASN A 5 7.47 -17.13 11.49
N LEU A 6 8.35 -16.34 12.09
CA LEU A 6 9.07 -15.30 11.39
C LEU A 6 9.98 -15.88 10.30
N ALA A 7 10.71 -16.94 10.60
CA ALA A 7 11.58 -17.59 9.62
C ALA A 7 10.79 -18.18 8.45
N LEU A 8 9.64 -18.81 8.72
CA LEU A 8 8.75 -19.33 7.67
C LEU A 8 8.18 -18.22 6.82
N ALA A 9 7.75 -17.12 7.44
CA ALA A 9 7.23 -15.97 6.73
C ALA A 9 8.30 -15.37 5.81
N GLN A 10 9.52 -15.18 6.29
CA GLN A 10 10.64 -14.66 5.50
C GLN A 10 11.02 -15.55 4.34
N GLY A 11 10.86 -16.86 4.45
CA GLY A 11 11.12 -17.83 3.40
C GLY A 11 10.00 -17.96 2.37
N ASN A 12 8.86 -17.33 2.59
CA ASN A 12 7.70 -17.44 1.72
C ASN A 12 7.92 -16.59 0.45
N PRO A 13 7.80 -17.18 -0.77
CA PRO A 13 8.04 -16.44 -2.01
C PRO A 13 7.08 -15.26 -2.21
N ASN A 14 5.86 -15.34 -1.71
CA ASN A 14 4.90 -14.24 -1.80
C ASN A 14 5.33 -13.06 -0.93
N ILE A 15 5.90 -13.31 0.24
CA ILE A 15 6.47 -12.25 1.06
C ILE A 15 7.65 -11.58 0.35
N GLY A 16 8.52 -12.38 -0.27
CA GLY A 16 9.65 -11.85 -1.05
C GLY A 16 9.19 -10.95 -2.19
N LEU A 17 8.12 -11.33 -2.88
CA LEU A 17 7.52 -10.51 -3.93
C LEU A 17 7.05 -9.16 -3.38
N ILE A 18 6.35 -9.15 -2.26
CA ILE A 18 5.85 -7.91 -1.65
C ILE A 18 7.00 -7.05 -1.13
N GLN A 19 8.03 -7.64 -0.56
CA GLN A 19 9.23 -6.90 -0.15
C GLN A 19 9.91 -6.22 -1.34
N SER A 20 10.00 -6.91 -2.47
CA SER A 20 10.55 -6.35 -3.71
C SER A 20 9.69 -5.19 -4.23
N LEU A 21 8.39 -5.29 -4.09
CA LEU A 21 7.46 -4.23 -4.48
C LEU A 21 7.65 -2.97 -3.62
N TYR A 22 7.77 -3.13 -2.31
CA TYR A 22 8.05 -1.99 -1.43
C TYR A 22 9.41 -1.36 -1.73
N ALA A 23 10.41 -2.17 -2.08
CA ALA A 23 11.72 -1.66 -2.46
C ALA A 23 11.63 -0.84 -3.76
N ALA A 24 10.86 -1.30 -4.75
CA ALA A 24 10.62 -0.56 -5.99
C ALA A 24 9.93 0.77 -5.71
N PHE A 25 8.90 0.77 -4.86
CA PHE A 25 8.21 1.99 -4.44
C PHE A 25 9.19 2.96 -3.77
N GLY A 26 10.03 2.46 -2.86
CA GLY A 26 11.04 3.28 -2.17
C GLY A 26 12.08 3.92 -3.10
N ARG A 27 12.35 3.29 -4.27
CA ARG A 27 13.22 3.84 -5.30
C ARG A 27 12.49 4.79 -6.25
N GLY A 28 11.18 4.92 -6.12
CA GLY A 28 10.36 5.66 -7.09
C GLY A 28 10.17 4.93 -8.41
N ASP A 29 10.42 3.62 -8.44
CA ASP A 29 10.28 2.80 -9.65
C ASP A 29 8.84 2.29 -9.80
N ILE A 30 7.96 3.20 -10.15
CA ILE A 30 6.52 2.91 -10.29
C ILE A 30 6.26 1.95 -11.46
N ALA A 31 7.07 2.04 -12.52
CA ALA A 31 6.95 1.13 -13.66
C ALA A 31 7.14 -0.33 -13.23
N ALA A 32 8.10 -0.62 -12.35
CA ALA A 32 8.30 -1.97 -11.82
C ALA A 32 7.12 -2.44 -10.98
N VAL A 33 6.52 -1.53 -10.20
CA VAL A 33 5.31 -1.85 -9.41
C VAL A 33 4.16 -2.22 -10.34
N VAL A 34 3.89 -1.41 -11.34
CA VAL A 34 2.82 -1.64 -12.32
C VAL A 34 3.04 -2.96 -13.07
N ALA A 35 4.27 -3.24 -13.47
CA ALA A 35 4.62 -4.48 -14.18
C ALA A 35 4.42 -5.74 -13.31
N SER A 36 4.35 -5.59 -11.99
CA SER A 36 4.12 -6.70 -11.06
C SER A 36 2.65 -7.07 -10.90
N THR A 37 1.73 -6.35 -11.53
CA THR A 37 0.29 -6.54 -11.35
C THR A 37 -0.32 -7.41 -12.45
N THR A 38 -1.45 -8.06 -12.12
CA THR A 38 -2.26 -8.77 -13.12
C THR A 38 -3.06 -7.75 -13.95
N ALA A 39 -3.55 -8.20 -15.12
CA ALA A 39 -4.34 -7.34 -15.99
C ALA A 39 -5.65 -6.85 -15.32
N ASP A 40 -6.19 -7.64 -14.41
CA ASP A 40 -7.45 -7.35 -13.70
C ASP A 40 -7.24 -6.89 -12.24
N VAL A 41 -6.04 -6.41 -11.91
CA VAL A 41 -5.72 -5.98 -10.56
C VAL A 41 -6.72 -4.93 -10.04
N VAL A 42 -7.05 -5.06 -8.75
CA VAL A 42 -7.84 -4.06 -8.03
C VAL A 42 -6.99 -3.55 -6.86
N TRP A 43 -6.82 -2.25 -6.77
CA TRP A 43 -5.84 -1.65 -5.87
C TRP A 43 -6.44 -0.41 -5.23
N GLY A 44 -6.37 -0.28 -3.92
CA GLY A 44 -6.85 0.93 -3.31
C GLY A 44 -6.87 0.96 -1.80
N LEU A 45 -7.25 2.11 -1.28
CA LEU A 45 -7.48 2.35 0.12
C LEU A 45 -8.97 2.24 0.40
N ASP A 46 -9.32 1.49 1.44
CA ASP A 46 -10.70 1.42 1.91
C ASP A 46 -11.10 2.75 2.56
N GLY A 47 -12.28 3.23 2.25
CA GLY A 47 -12.81 4.48 2.79
C GLY A 47 -13.85 5.11 1.88
N ARG A 48 -14.18 6.36 2.14
CA ARG A 48 -15.15 7.11 1.34
C ARG A 48 -14.41 8.12 0.47
N PRO A 49 -14.60 8.08 -0.86
CA PRO A 49 -13.92 9.02 -1.78
C PRO A 49 -14.21 10.50 -1.47
N THR A 50 -15.38 10.79 -0.87
CA THR A 50 -15.75 12.14 -0.47
C THR A 50 -14.91 12.66 0.70
N ASP A 51 -14.29 11.77 1.47
CA ASP A 51 -13.43 12.15 2.60
C ASP A 51 -12.02 12.54 2.15
N MET A 52 -11.50 11.85 1.15
CA MET A 52 -10.17 12.12 0.59
C MET A 52 -10.04 11.39 -0.76
N PRO A 53 -9.50 12.04 -1.81
CA PRO A 53 -9.53 11.48 -3.18
C PRO A 53 -8.87 10.12 -3.35
N LEU A 54 -7.92 9.76 -2.49
CA LEU A 54 -7.21 8.49 -2.57
C LEU A 54 -8.03 7.31 -2.04
N LEU A 55 -9.09 7.57 -1.28
CA LEU A 55 -9.93 6.54 -0.65
C LEU A 55 -10.92 5.96 -1.67
N ARG A 56 -10.40 5.19 -2.61
CA ARG A 56 -11.18 4.52 -3.64
C ARG A 56 -10.41 3.35 -4.23
N ARG A 57 -11.05 2.60 -5.10
CA ARG A 57 -10.44 1.49 -5.81
C ARG A 57 -10.02 1.90 -7.21
N PHE A 58 -8.81 1.49 -7.56
CA PHE A 58 -8.22 1.69 -8.89
C PHE A 58 -8.13 0.33 -9.56
N LYS A 59 -8.47 0.24 -10.83
CA LYS A 59 -8.59 -1.03 -11.54
C LYS A 59 -7.61 -1.11 -12.70
N GLY A 60 -6.98 -2.27 -12.84
CA GLY A 60 -6.01 -2.56 -13.89
C GLY A 60 -4.67 -1.87 -13.69
N PRO A 61 -3.67 -2.22 -14.51
CA PRO A 61 -2.34 -1.58 -14.42
C PRO A 61 -2.38 -0.07 -14.58
N ALA A 62 -3.21 0.44 -15.49
CA ALA A 62 -3.40 1.88 -15.67
C ALA A 62 -4.00 2.54 -14.43
N GLY A 63 -4.89 1.83 -13.73
CA GLY A 63 -5.44 2.29 -12.45
C GLY A 63 -4.39 2.36 -11.36
N VAL A 64 -3.47 1.41 -11.31
CA VAL A 64 -2.35 1.44 -10.35
C VAL A 64 -1.44 2.64 -10.63
N GLU A 65 -1.15 2.93 -11.89
CA GLU A 65 -0.42 4.14 -12.28
C GLU A 65 -1.12 5.40 -11.79
N GLU A 66 -2.43 5.50 -12.01
CA GLU A 66 -3.24 6.62 -11.55
C GLU A 66 -3.22 6.75 -10.04
N PHE A 67 -3.28 5.61 -9.32
CA PHE A 67 -3.17 5.60 -7.85
C PHE A 67 -1.92 6.34 -7.39
N PHE A 68 -0.76 6.02 -7.96
CA PHE A 68 0.50 6.65 -7.55
C PHE A 68 0.54 8.13 -7.91
N LYS A 69 -0.09 8.53 -9.01
CA LYS A 69 -0.23 9.92 -9.38
C LYS A 69 -1.07 10.68 -8.35
N VAL A 70 -2.23 10.14 -7.98
CA VAL A 70 -3.11 10.74 -6.96
C VAL A 70 -2.43 10.75 -5.59
N LEU A 71 -1.71 9.67 -5.24
CA LEU A 71 -0.94 9.60 -4.01
C LEU A 71 0.02 10.78 -3.88
N ALA A 72 0.76 11.07 -4.93
CA ALA A 72 1.71 12.18 -4.96
C ALA A 72 1.04 13.55 -4.93
N GLU A 73 -0.16 13.67 -5.48
CA GLU A 73 -0.94 14.91 -5.44
C GLU A 73 -1.53 15.18 -4.07
N VAL A 74 -1.87 14.13 -3.34
CA VAL A 74 -2.52 14.22 -2.02
C VAL A 74 -1.51 14.60 -0.95
N HIS A 75 -0.38 13.90 -0.89
CA HIS A 75 0.57 14.12 0.19
C HIS A 75 2.01 13.77 -0.19
N ASP A 76 2.94 14.34 0.57
CA ASP A 76 4.33 13.92 0.59
C ASP A 76 4.48 12.87 1.69
N ILE A 77 4.96 11.71 1.32
CA ILE A 77 5.28 10.65 2.28
C ILE A 77 6.71 10.87 2.74
N THR A 78 6.87 11.22 4.01
CA THR A 78 8.17 11.55 4.60
C THR A 78 8.86 10.33 5.21
N SER A 79 8.10 9.30 5.57
CA SER A 79 8.62 7.99 5.95
C SER A 79 7.60 6.91 5.65
N PHE A 80 8.07 5.72 5.30
CA PHE A 80 7.21 4.58 4.99
C PHE A 80 7.92 3.31 5.45
N THR A 81 7.38 2.66 6.47
CA THR A 81 8.04 1.55 7.14
C THR A 81 7.13 0.34 7.28
N PRO A 82 7.24 -0.64 6.35
CA PRO A 82 6.63 -1.96 6.58
C PRO A 82 7.34 -2.64 7.75
N GLU A 83 6.58 -3.14 8.71
CA GLU A 83 7.15 -3.68 9.96
C GLU A 83 6.96 -5.18 10.12
N GLU A 84 5.78 -5.70 9.83
CA GLU A 84 5.44 -7.10 10.08
C GLU A 84 4.80 -7.71 8.85
N PHE A 85 5.28 -8.89 8.47
CA PHE A 85 4.82 -9.62 7.28
C PHE A 85 4.28 -10.98 7.68
N TYR A 86 3.09 -11.32 7.25
CA TYR A 86 2.43 -12.60 7.46
C TYR A 86 1.89 -13.11 6.14
N ALA A 87 1.98 -14.40 5.90
CA ALA A 87 1.46 -15.01 4.68
C ALA A 87 0.57 -16.19 5.01
N ASP A 88 -0.53 -16.33 4.28
CA ASP A 88 -1.43 -17.46 4.34
C ASP A 88 -2.07 -17.64 2.97
N ALA A 89 -1.93 -18.84 2.39
CA ALA A 89 -2.42 -19.16 1.05
C ALA A 89 -1.93 -18.14 0.01
N ASP A 90 -2.84 -17.49 -0.72
CA ASP A 90 -2.54 -16.47 -1.72
C ASP A 90 -2.46 -15.04 -1.15
N LYS A 91 -2.48 -14.89 0.18
CA LYS A 91 -2.52 -13.59 0.85
C LYS A 91 -1.19 -13.28 1.54
N VAL A 92 -0.82 -12.01 1.50
CA VAL A 92 0.22 -11.45 2.35
C VAL A 92 -0.37 -10.26 3.10
N PHE A 93 -0.19 -10.27 4.42
CA PHE A 93 -0.65 -9.21 5.30
C PHE A 93 0.58 -8.46 5.79
N VAL A 94 0.58 -7.14 5.68
CA VAL A 94 1.70 -6.32 6.13
C VAL A 94 1.17 -5.23 7.03
N LEU A 95 1.72 -5.15 8.23
CA LEU A 95 1.49 -4.04 9.13
C LEU A 95 2.67 -3.08 9.04
N GLY A 96 2.38 -1.81 9.01
CA GLY A 96 3.42 -0.80 8.93
C GLY A 96 2.92 0.55 9.41
N ARG A 97 3.76 1.55 9.22
CA ARG A 97 3.43 2.93 9.55
C ARG A 97 4.07 3.88 8.55
N TYR A 98 3.51 5.06 8.45
CA TYR A 98 4.08 6.10 7.60
C TYR A 98 3.82 7.48 8.20
N SER A 99 4.65 8.42 7.77
CA SER A 99 4.49 9.82 8.10
C SER A 99 4.29 10.62 6.81
N TRP A 100 3.51 11.68 6.89
CA TRP A 100 3.10 12.41 5.69
C TRP A 100 2.83 13.88 5.99
N THR A 101 2.88 14.68 4.94
CA THR A 101 2.41 16.07 4.90
C THR A 101 1.34 16.17 3.83
N MET A 102 0.12 16.53 4.21
CA MET A 102 -0.96 16.75 3.24
C MET A 102 -0.68 18.02 2.46
N LYS A 103 -0.65 17.91 1.12
CA LYS A 103 -0.30 19.04 0.26
C LYS A 103 -1.31 20.19 0.33
N PRO A 104 -2.64 19.95 0.28
CA PRO A 104 -3.59 21.06 0.29
C PRO A 104 -3.61 21.85 1.58
N SER A 105 -3.48 21.18 2.73
CA SER A 105 -3.61 21.82 4.05
C SER A 105 -2.27 22.16 4.71
N GLY A 106 -1.19 21.50 4.28
CA GLY A 106 0.11 21.57 4.95
C GLY A 106 0.18 20.81 6.25
N ARG A 107 -0.87 20.11 6.66
CA ARG A 107 -0.88 19.34 7.91
C ARG A 107 -0.01 18.11 7.80
N THR A 108 0.74 17.86 8.88
CA THR A 108 1.59 16.67 9.01
C THR A 108 0.95 15.66 9.95
N GLY A 109 1.28 14.40 9.78
CA GLY A 109 0.83 13.36 10.67
C GLY A 109 1.56 12.05 10.43
N SER A 110 1.24 11.09 11.25
CA SER A 110 1.69 9.72 11.08
C SER A 110 0.58 8.77 11.51
N SER A 111 0.54 7.60 10.89
CA SER A 111 -0.47 6.59 11.18
C SER A 111 0.03 5.21 10.83
N GLU A 112 -0.64 4.22 11.39
CA GLU A 112 -0.42 2.83 11.04
C GLU A 112 -1.29 2.47 9.82
N TRP A 113 -0.88 1.44 9.11
CA TRP A 113 -1.65 0.89 8.01
C TRP A 113 -1.54 -0.63 8.00
N LEU A 114 -2.55 -1.27 7.41
CA LEU A 114 -2.56 -2.70 7.12
C LEU A 114 -2.79 -2.88 5.62
N HIS A 115 -1.85 -3.52 4.96
CA HIS A 115 -2.00 -3.92 3.57
C HIS A 115 -2.38 -5.39 3.49
N VAL A 116 -3.42 -5.70 2.73
CA VAL A 116 -3.82 -7.06 2.39
C VAL A 116 -3.59 -7.25 0.90
N TRP A 117 -2.58 -8.06 0.59
CA TRP A 117 -2.18 -8.36 -0.78
C TRP A 117 -2.75 -9.70 -1.22
N THR A 118 -3.29 -9.77 -2.42
CA THR A 118 -3.66 -11.03 -3.07
C THR A 118 -2.70 -11.28 -4.23
N ILE A 119 -2.10 -12.46 -4.26
CA ILE A 119 -1.11 -12.83 -5.26
C ILE A 119 -1.63 -13.99 -6.09
N ARG A 120 -1.50 -13.89 -7.41
CA ARG A 120 -1.94 -14.91 -8.35
C ARG A 120 -0.85 -15.11 -9.40
N ASN A 121 -0.34 -16.34 -9.48
CA ASN A 121 0.71 -16.70 -10.44
C ASN A 121 1.93 -15.78 -10.38
N GLY A 122 2.37 -15.45 -9.16
CA GLY A 122 3.55 -14.60 -8.95
C GLY A 122 3.34 -13.11 -9.22
N LYS A 123 2.08 -12.67 -9.39
CA LYS A 123 1.74 -11.27 -9.65
C LYS A 123 0.69 -10.78 -8.65
N ILE A 124 0.65 -9.47 -8.47
CA ILE A 124 -0.31 -8.82 -7.59
C ILE A 124 -1.68 -8.76 -8.26
N ALA A 125 -2.65 -9.44 -7.69
CA ALA A 125 -4.04 -9.42 -8.18
C ALA A 125 -4.90 -8.40 -7.42
N ALA A 126 -4.54 -8.09 -6.18
CA ALA A 126 -5.26 -7.08 -5.40
C ALA A 126 -4.38 -6.50 -4.30
N LEU A 127 -4.60 -5.23 -4.01
CA LEU A 127 -4.21 -4.58 -2.77
C LEU A 127 -5.44 -3.97 -2.13
N ARG A 128 -5.63 -4.28 -0.86
CA ARG A 128 -6.58 -3.62 -0.01
C ARG A 128 -5.81 -2.96 1.13
N SER A 129 -5.84 -1.64 1.21
CA SER A 129 -5.14 -0.90 2.26
C SER A 129 -6.14 -0.32 3.25
N LEU A 130 -5.94 -0.64 4.52
CA LEU A 130 -6.75 -0.13 5.61
C LEU A 130 -5.91 0.88 6.40
N ASN A 131 -6.50 2.04 6.64
CA ASN A 131 -5.81 3.18 7.23
C ASN A 131 -6.72 3.85 8.26
N ASP A 132 -6.16 4.77 9.04
CA ASP A 132 -6.93 5.66 9.87
C ASP A 132 -7.57 6.73 8.98
N THR A 133 -8.74 6.42 8.42
CA THR A 133 -9.42 7.30 7.47
C THR A 133 -9.94 8.57 8.11
N ALA A 134 -10.28 8.55 9.39
CA ALA A 134 -10.71 9.75 10.11
C ALA A 134 -9.56 10.76 10.20
N LEU A 135 -8.37 10.30 10.54
CA LEU A 135 -7.17 11.13 10.60
C LEU A 135 -6.81 11.69 9.23
N LEU A 136 -6.83 10.85 8.20
CA LEU A 136 -6.52 11.27 6.83
C LEU A 136 -7.51 12.31 6.32
N ALA A 137 -8.81 12.08 6.56
CA ALA A 137 -9.85 13.01 6.14
C ALA A 137 -9.72 14.37 6.84
N GLU A 138 -9.46 14.36 8.15
CA GLU A 138 -9.26 15.59 8.93
C GLU A 138 -8.06 16.38 8.40
N ALA A 139 -6.95 15.71 8.16
CA ALA A 139 -5.75 16.36 7.65
C ALA A 139 -5.93 16.89 6.22
N TRP A 140 -6.68 16.16 5.40
CA TRP A 140 -6.99 16.57 4.02
C TRP A 140 -7.82 17.85 4.00
N ARG A 141 -8.85 17.92 4.84
CA ARG A 141 -9.74 19.09 4.90
C ARG A 141 -9.08 20.31 5.53
N GLY A 142 -8.12 20.12 6.37
CA GLY A 142 -7.49 21.21 7.12
C GLY A 142 -8.34 21.63 8.28
#